data_1361cb1c86d95fff016ff3449e9a563c
#
_entry.id   1361cb1c86d95fff016ff3449e9a563c
#
_cell.length_a   1.000
_cell.length_b   1.000
_cell.length_c   1.000
_cell.angle_alpha   90.00
_cell.angle_beta   90.00
_cell.angle_gamma   90.00
#
_symmetry.space_group_name_H-M   'P 1'
#
loop_
_entity.id
_entity.type
_entity.pdbx_description
1 polymer ?
#
loop_
_entity_poly.entity_id
_entity_poly.type
_entity_poly.pdbx_seq_one_letter_code
_entity_poly.pdbx_strand_id
1 'polypeptide(L)'
;MQKITRFLKPLRKISLGLVGGFTTAIITAHPSGAVTITGVDFLGQSTFPTQTFFQETQLGGLSGITYNSTKNVYYSISDDRSQFNPARFYTLQIDISDGVLEQGEVTPLEVTTLLNQNNQPFPALSLDPEGIALTSNGTVFISSEGDANQLINPFVNEFSLSGQQLKALPVPEKFFPTADKSSGIRNNLAFESLTLTPNQQYLFTATENALFQDGAAADINISSPSRILKYDVNAGKPVAEFLYVTEPVAAAPIPATDFKTNGLVDLLAVDDNTFLSLERSFSVGVGNTIKLFEVSLEKATDISNINSLSQIDIKTIKTAKKELLLDFSDLKLTLDNIEGLTFGPDLADGRKSLIVVSDNNFSDTQFTQILAFGVKTTSPRAVPEPSAIASFAFLALVGLQLKRRVHSS
;
A
#
# COMPACT_ATOMS: atom_id res chain seq x y z
N MET A 1 53.81 -37.14 -66.07
CA MET A 1 53.23 -37.62 -67.33
C MET A 1 51.70 -37.23 -67.34
N GLN A 2 51.30 -36.68 -68.41
CA GLN A 2 49.97 -36.40 -68.98
C GLN A 2 49.08 -35.38 -68.24
N LYS A 3 49.01 -34.22 -68.91
CA LYS A 3 48.01 -33.18 -68.89
C LYS A 3 46.68 -33.72 -69.43
N ILE A 4 45.57 -33.38 -68.79
CA ILE A 4 44.26 -33.34 -69.45
C ILE A 4 43.59 -32.02 -69.10
N THR A 5 43.47 -31.18 -70.12
CA THR A 5 42.73 -29.94 -70.21
C THR A 5 41.26 -30.26 -70.38
N ARG A 6 40.33 -29.70 -69.59
CA ARG A 6 38.89 -29.67 -69.91
C ARG A 6 38.29 -28.27 -69.77
N PHE A 7 37.69 -27.86 -70.78
CA PHE A 7 36.97 -26.62 -71.05
C PHE A 7 35.80 -26.38 -70.09
N LEU A 8 35.72 -25.19 -69.50
CA LEU A 8 34.59 -24.69 -68.80
C LEU A 8 33.77 -23.75 -69.68
N LYS A 9 32.48 -24.04 -69.88
CA LYS A 9 31.47 -23.14 -70.42
C LYS A 9 30.94 -22.21 -69.32
N PRO A 10 30.61 -20.94 -69.58
CA PRO A 10 30.11 -20.01 -68.61
C PRO A 10 28.63 -20.26 -68.35
N LEU A 11 28.28 -20.41 -67.04
CA LEU A 11 26.92 -20.40 -66.51
C LEU A 11 26.40 -18.96 -66.38
N ARG A 12 25.28 -18.69 -66.98
CA ARG A 12 24.52 -17.46 -66.83
C ARG A 12 24.07 -17.28 -65.36
N LYS A 13 24.39 -16.15 -64.75
CA LYS A 13 23.86 -15.71 -63.47
C LYS A 13 22.40 -15.29 -63.62
N ILE A 14 21.49 -16.02 -62.97
CA ILE A 14 20.12 -15.59 -62.72
C ILE A 14 20.16 -14.93 -61.33
N SER A 15 19.99 -13.62 -61.30
CA SER A 15 19.82 -12.88 -60.04
C SER A 15 18.33 -12.93 -59.66
N LEU A 16 18.02 -13.75 -58.65
CA LEU A 16 16.73 -13.77 -57.98
C LEU A 16 16.74 -12.66 -56.95
N GLY A 17 16.04 -11.56 -57.22
CA GLY A 17 15.85 -10.48 -56.26
C GLY A 17 14.87 -10.92 -55.17
N LEU A 18 15.37 -11.16 -53.99
CA LEU A 18 14.54 -11.37 -52.78
C LEU A 18 14.09 -9.98 -52.27
N VAL A 19 12.85 -9.62 -52.54
CA VAL A 19 12.23 -8.47 -51.90
C VAL A 19 11.76 -8.92 -50.51
N GLY A 20 12.61 -8.73 -49.51
CA GLY A 20 12.26 -8.93 -48.11
C GLY A 20 11.35 -7.81 -47.65
N GLY A 21 10.06 -8.06 -47.55
CA GLY A 21 9.13 -7.15 -46.86
C GLY A 21 9.38 -7.17 -45.35
N PHE A 22 10.02 -6.12 -44.85
CA PHE A 22 10.04 -5.86 -43.41
C PHE A 22 8.65 -5.36 -43.00
N THR A 23 7.83 -6.23 -42.42
CA THR A 23 6.65 -5.83 -41.66
C THR A 23 7.15 -5.35 -40.29
N THR A 24 7.31 -4.05 -40.13
CA THR A 24 7.51 -3.43 -38.83
C THR A 24 6.17 -3.54 -38.08
N ALA A 25 6.07 -4.47 -37.16
CA ALA A 25 4.97 -4.47 -36.20
C ALA A 25 5.18 -3.25 -35.26
N ILE A 26 4.41 -2.19 -35.49
CA ILE A 26 4.31 -1.07 -34.57
C ILE A 26 3.50 -1.62 -33.38
N ILE A 27 4.20 -2.00 -32.31
CA ILE A 27 3.58 -2.25 -31.01
C ILE A 27 3.20 -0.85 -30.51
N THR A 28 1.96 -0.46 -30.71
CA THR A 28 1.40 0.71 -30.01
C THR A 28 1.24 0.33 -28.55
N ALA A 29 2.15 0.82 -27.70
CA ALA A 29 1.91 0.84 -26.27
C ALA A 29 0.66 1.70 -26.05
N HIS A 30 -0.43 1.08 -25.67
CA HIS A 30 -1.60 1.81 -25.19
C HIS A 30 -1.18 2.45 -23.86
N PRO A 31 -1.34 3.76 -23.65
CA PRO A 31 -1.26 4.30 -22.33
C PRO A 31 -2.40 3.65 -21.54
N SER A 32 -2.08 2.76 -20.62
CA SER A 32 -3.04 2.33 -19.62
C SER A 32 -3.36 3.58 -18.81
N GLY A 33 -4.50 4.20 -19.05
CA GLY A 33 -4.97 5.26 -18.18
C GLY A 33 -5.05 4.70 -16.76
N ALA A 34 -4.54 5.46 -15.77
CA ALA A 34 -4.63 5.07 -14.38
C ALA A 34 -6.09 4.80 -14.01
N VAL A 35 -6.35 3.68 -13.34
CA VAL A 35 -7.66 3.37 -12.78
C VAL A 35 -7.88 4.35 -11.63
N THR A 36 -8.93 5.15 -11.69
CA THR A 36 -9.30 6.07 -10.60
C THR A 36 -10.36 5.42 -9.72
N ILE A 37 -10.12 5.36 -8.42
CA ILE A 37 -11.10 4.91 -7.44
C ILE A 37 -12.05 6.08 -7.16
N THR A 38 -13.35 5.83 -7.26
CA THR A 38 -14.39 6.90 -7.12
C THR A 38 -15.22 6.75 -5.86
N GLY A 39 -14.99 5.71 -5.09
CA GLY A 39 -15.70 5.43 -3.85
C GLY A 39 -15.70 3.94 -3.53
N VAL A 40 -16.38 3.60 -2.46
CA VAL A 40 -16.57 2.21 -2.02
C VAL A 40 -18.04 2.00 -1.62
N ASP A 41 -18.54 0.76 -1.78
CA ASP A 41 -19.85 0.33 -1.26
C ASP A 41 -19.64 -0.58 -0.07
N PHE A 42 -20.32 -0.31 1.04
CA PHE A 42 -20.28 -1.17 2.22
C PHE A 42 -20.98 -2.50 1.93
N LEU A 43 -20.30 -3.62 2.25
CA LEU A 43 -20.77 -4.98 2.02
C LEU A 43 -21.11 -5.73 3.32
N GLY A 44 -20.81 -5.16 4.48
CA GLY A 44 -21.12 -5.75 5.77
C GLY A 44 -19.95 -5.80 6.73
N GLN A 45 -20.19 -6.42 7.90
CA GLN A 45 -19.19 -6.53 8.96
C GLN A 45 -19.31 -7.82 9.74
N SER A 46 -18.19 -8.21 10.37
CA SER A 46 -18.11 -9.26 11.39
C SER A 46 -17.34 -8.74 12.59
N THR A 47 -17.69 -9.16 13.80
CA THR A 47 -17.06 -8.66 15.02
C THR A 47 -16.71 -9.79 16.00
N PHE A 48 -15.67 -9.54 16.81
CA PHE A 48 -15.31 -10.40 17.95
C PHE A 48 -15.25 -9.56 19.22
N PRO A 49 -15.84 -10.02 20.33
CA PRO A 49 -15.61 -9.41 21.63
C PRO A 49 -14.10 -9.41 22.00
N THR A 50 -13.64 -8.40 22.71
CA THR A 50 -12.22 -8.28 23.09
C THR A 50 -11.68 -9.49 23.85
N GLN A 51 -12.52 -10.18 24.65
CA GLN A 51 -12.11 -11.40 25.35
C GLN A 51 -12.24 -12.68 24.52
N THR A 52 -12.18 -12.58 23.19
CA THR A 52 -12.10 -13.76 22.32
C THR A 52 -10.68 -14.32 22.34
N PHE A 53 -10.56 -15.63 22.59
CA PHE A 53 -9.26 -16.32 22.60
C PHE A 53 -9.18 -17.32 21.45
N PHE A 54 -8.00 -17.43 20.88
CA PHE A 54 -7.67 -18.42 19.86
C PHE A 54 -6.25 -18.97 20.08
N GLN A 55 -6.09 -20.30 20.17
CA GLN A 55 -4.83 -20.99 20.45
C GLN A 55 -4.06 -20.36 21.62
N GLU A 56 -4.75 -20.18 22.76
CA GLU A 56 -4.21 -19.61 24.02
C GLU A 56 -3.76 -18.15 23.93
N THR A 57 -4.01 -17.47 22.81
CA THR A 57 -3.75 -16.03 22.66
C THR A 57 -5.06 -15.24 22.59
N GLN A 58 -5.08 -14.04 23.11
CA GLN A 58 -6.19 -13.11 22.93
C GLN A 58 -6.21 -12.61 21.50
N LEU A 59 -7.30 -12.85 20.75
CA LEU A 59 -7.52 -12.33 19.40
C LEU A 59 -7.87 -10.85 19.50
N GLY A 60 -6.97 -10.00 19.05
CA GLY A 60 -7.13 -8.56 19.11
C GLY A 60 -5.86 -7.83 18.70
N GLY A 61 -5.90 -6.51 18.82
CA GLY A 61 -4.79 -5.67 18.39
C GLY A 61 -4.57 -5.73 16.88
N LEU A 62 -5.62 -5.91 16.06
CA LEU A 62 -5.44 -6.08 14.61
C LEU A 62 -5.20 -4.72 13.94
N SER A 63 -3.96 -4.24 13.94
CA SER A 63 -3.57 -2.95 13.38
C SER A 63 -3.25 -2.98 11.89
N GLY A 64 -2.77 -4.11 11.36
CA GLY A 64 -2.48 -4.26 9.93
C GLY A 64 -2.97 -5.59 9.36
N ILE A 65 -3.25 -5.64 8.05
CA ILE A 65 -3.75 -6.85 7.37
C ILE A 65 -3.22 -6.92 5.94
N THR A 66 -2.94 -8.15 5.46
CA THR A 66 -2.54 -8.41 4.07
C THR A 66 -3.17 -9.69 3.55
N TYR A 67 -3.49 -9.76 2.25
CA TYR A 67 -4.18 -10.87 1.62
C TYR A 67 -3.26 -11.78 0.83
N ASN A 68 -3.41 -13.09 1.03
CA ASN A 68 -2.76 -14.14 0.23
C ASN A 68 -3.77 -14.74 -0.75
N SER A 69 -3.73 -14.26 -2.00
CA SER A 69 -4.64 -14.73 -3.06
C SER A 69 -4.45 -16.21 -3.45
N THR A 70 -3.25 -16.76 -3.25
CA THR A 70 -2.95 -18.16 -3.58
C THR A 70 -3.61 -19.12 -2.59
N LYS A 71 -3.63 -18.75 -1.30
CA LYS A 71 -4.23 -19.58 -0.23
C LYS A 71 -5.65 -19.16 0.12
N ASN A 72 -6.10 -17.99 -0.36
CA ASN A 72 -7.36 -17.35 0.01
C ASN A 72 -7.48 -17.13 1.53
N VAL A 73 -6.43 -16.59 2.15
CA VAL A 73 -6.38 -16.26 3.57
C VAL A 73 -5.77 -14.88 3.77
N TYR A 74 -5.96 -14.30 4.94
CA TYR A 74 -5.38 -13.04 5.35
C TYR A 74 -4.39 -13.27 6.49
N TYR A 75 -3.32 -12.45 6.50
CA TYR A 75 -2.43 -12.35 7.65
C TYR A 75 -2.65 -10.99 8.29
N SER A 76 -3.00 -10.97 9.58
CA SER A 76 -3.25 -9.74 10.33
C SER A 76 -2.30 -9.66 11.52
N ILE A 77 -1.51 -8.60 11.60
CA ILE A 77 -0.59 -8.34 12.71
C ILE A 77 -1.37 -7.90 13.94
N SER A 78 -0.89 -8.32 15.11
CA SER A 78 -1.38 -7.84 16.39
C SER A 78 -0.36 -6.86 16.96
N ASP A 79 -0.80 -5.68 17.38
CA ASP A 79 0.00 -4.62 18.03
C ASP A 79 0.45 -4.97 19.45
N ASP A 80 0.14 -6.20 19.92
CA ASP A 80 0.60 -6.67 21.21
C ASP A 80 2.13 -6.60 21.32
N ARG A 81 2.61 -5.67 22.09
CA ARG A 81 4.04 -5.43 22.37
C ARG A 81 4.71 -6.56 23.17
N SER A 82 4.25 -7.80 23.00
CA SER A 82 4.57 -8.96 23.84
C SER A 82 4.19 -8.77 25.33
N GLN A 83 3.15 -7.99 25.61
CA GLN A 83 2.68 -7.71 26.97
C GLN A 83 1.63 -8.72 27.43
N PHE A 84 0.63 -9.02 26.59
CA PHE A 84 -0.44 -9.99 26.91
C PHE A 84 -0.03 -11.37 26.44
N ASN A 85 0.43 -11.48 25.17
CA ASN A 85 0.97 -12.69 24.58
C ASN A 85 2.20 -12.31 23.73
N PRO A 86 3.06 -13.28 23.33
CA PRO A 86 4.16 -12.99 22.42
C PRO A 86 3.69 -12.25 21.16
N ALA A 87 4.48 -11.29 20.66
CA ALA A 87 4.21 -10.58 19.41
C ALA A 87 3.94 -11.61 18.30
N ARG A 88 2.87 -11.39 17.51
CA ARG A 88 2.31 -12.41 16.63
C ARG A 88 1.50 -11.80 15.49
N PHE A 89 1.24 -12.61 14.48
CA PHE A 89 0.16 -12.35 13.53
C PHE A 89 -0.79 -13.55 13.47
N TYR A 90 -2.03 -13.28 13.07
CA TYR A 90 -3.06 -14.29 12.86
C TYR A 90 -3.22 -14.59 11.38
N THR A 91 -3.49 -15.85 11.04
CA THR A 91 -4.03 -16.25 9.75
C THR A 91 -5.55 -16.31 9.88
N LEU A 92 -6.25 -15.52 9.05
CA LEU A 92 -7.71 -15.43 9.06
C LEU A 92 -8.26 -15.92 7.72
N GLN A 93 -9.40 -16.58 7.76
CA GLN A 93 -10.28 -16.76 6.60
C GLN A 93 -11.43 -15.78 6.73
N ILE A 94 -11.71 -15.03 5.66
CA ILE A 94 -12.84 -14.10 5.57
C ILE A 94 -13.64 -14.53 4.33
N ASP A 95 -14.86 -14.98 4.53
CA ASP A 95 -15.74 -15.39 3.45
C ASP A 95 -16.64 -14.24 3.03
N ILE A 96 -16.45 -13.79 1.78
CA ILE A 96 -17.27 -12.78 1.10
C ILE A 96 -17.70 -13.29 -0.28
N SER A 97 -17.76 -14.59 -0.45
CA SER A 97 -18.00 -15.25 -1.76
C SER A 97 -19.37 -14.96 -2.35
N ASP A 98 -20.36 -14.66 -1.52
CA ASP A 98 -21.71 -14.24 -1.93
C ASP A 98 -21.85 -12.72 -2.13
N GLY A 99 -20.77 -11.94 -1.84
CA GLY A 99 -20.72 -10.49 -2.04
C GLY A 99 -21.09 -9.67 -0.80
N VAL A 100 -21.28 -10.29 0.35
CA VAL A 100 -21.52 -9.64 1.64
C VAL A 100 -20.57 -10.20 2.70
N LEU A 101 -20.46 -9.52 3.85
CA LEU A 101 -19.76 -10.02 5.03
C LEU A 101 -20.75 -10.05 6.20
N GLU A 102 -21.07 -11.22 6.68
CA GLU A 102 -21.97 -11.43 7.81
C GLU A 102 -21.23 -11.85 9.08
N GLN A 103 -21.93 -11.80 10.21
CA GLN A 103 -21.39 -12.26 11.49
C GLN A 103 -21.11 -13.76 11.44
N GLY A 104 -19.88 -14.17 11.78
CA GLY A 104 -19.43 -15.55 11.78
C GLY A 104 -18.66 -15.98 10.52
N GLU A 105 -18.53 -15.12 9.51
CA GLU A 105 -17.79 -15.40 8.28
C GLU A 105 -16.29 -15.06 8.36
N VAL A 106 -15.84 -14.62 9.52
CA VAL A 106 -14.41 -14.46 9.83
C VAL A 106 -14.00 -15.59 10.77
N THR A 107 -13.01 -16.38 10.36
CA THR A 107 -12.51 -17.52 11.14
C THR A 107 -10.99 -17.43 11.31
N PRO A 108 -10.46 -17.33 12.54
CA PRO A 108 -9.03 -17.48 12.80
C PRO A 108 -8.61 -18.93 12.56
N LEU A 109 -7.52 -19.12 11.80
CA LEU A 109 -7.02 -20.45 11.42
C LEU A 109 -5.72 -20.82 12.12
N GLU A 110 -4.84 -19.85 12.35
CA GLU A 110 -3.50 -20.05 12.91
C GLU A 110 -3.02 -18.77 13.62
N VAL A 111 -2.18 -18.93 14.64
CA VAL A 111 -1.41 -17.85 15.24
C VAL A 111 0.07 -18.14 15.06
N THR A 112 0.83 -17.16 14.55
CA THR A 112 2.26 -17.26 14.33
C THR A 112 3.00 -16.26 15.22
N THR A 113 3.82 -16.76 16.15
CA THR A 113 4.68 -15.94 17.00
C THR A 113 5.85 -15.37 16.22
N LEU A 114 6.13 -14.07 16.39
CA LEU A 114 7.31 -13.43 15.82
C LEU A 114 8.57 -13.81 16.62
N LEU A 115 9.59 -14.22 15.90
CA LEU A 115 10.88 -14.62 16.45
C LEU A 115 11.97 -13.68 15.93
N ASN A 116 12.84 -13.24 16.82
CA ASN A 116 13.99 -12.41 16.49
C ASN A 116 15.08 -13.23 15.73
N GLN A 117 16.18 -12.59 15.40
CA GLN A 117 17.31 -13.23 14.68
C GLN A 117 17.92 -14.44 15.41
N ASN A 118 17.72 -14.55 16.73
CA ASN A 118 18.19 -15.66 17.55
C ASN A 118 17.15 -16.77 17.72
N ASN A 119 16.06 -16.75 16.96
CA ASN A 119 14.94 -17.72 17.07
C ASN A 119 14.25 -17.67 18.46
N GLN A 120 14.19 -16.50 19.08
CA GLN A 120 13.54 -16.30 20.37
C GLN A 120 12.35 -15.33 20.18
N PRO A 121 11.25 -15.50 20.90
CA PRO A 121 10.21 -14.48 20.96
C PRO A 121 10.79 -13.12 21.37
N PHE A 122 10.20 -12.06 20.87
CA PHE A 122 10.58 -10.71 21.27
C PHE A 122 10.24 -10.47 22.74
N PRO A 123 11.16 -9.89 23.55
CA PRO A 123 10.86 -9.51 24.92
C PRO A 123 9.68 -8.53 24.99
N ALA A 124 8.98 -8.52 26.13
CA ALA A 124 7.91 -7.55 26.37
C ALA A 124 8.42 -6.11 26.19
N LEU A 125 7.61 -5.28 25.50
CA LEU A 125 7.88 -3.86 25.22
C LEU A 125 9.15 -3.59 24.40
N SER A 126 9.67 -4.59 23.67
CA SER A 126 10.85 -4.41 22.81
C SER A 126 10.51 -4.09 21.36
N LEU A 127 9.25 -4.14 21.00
CA LEU A 127 8.69 -3.76 19.70
C LEU A 127 7.25 -3.29 19.87
N ASP A 128 6.72 -2.69 18.84
CA ASP A 128 5.34 -2.21 18.69
C ASP A 128 4.91 -2.48 17.25
N PRO A 129 4.45 -3.71 16.93
CA PRO A 129 4.24 -4.11 15.54
C PRO A 129 2.89 -3.60 15.02
N GLU A 130 2.87 -2.92 13.86
CA GLU A 130 1.69 -2.25 13.34
C GLU A 130 1.30 -2.75 11.93
N GLY A 131 2.17 -2.58 10.96
CA GLY A 131 1.87 -2.93 9.58
C GLY A 131 2.39 -4.31 9.18
N ILE A 132 1.72 -4.97 8.23
CA ILE A 132 2.13 -6.25 7.64
C ILE A 132 1.89 -6.26 6.13
N ALA A 133 2.88 -6.65 5.35
CA ALA A 133 2.77 -6.74 3.89
C ALA A 133 3.35 -8.04 3.35
N LEU A 134 2.52 -8.86 2.66
CA LEU A 134 2.92 -10.15 2.10
C LEU A 134 3.73 -9.96 0.82
N THR A 135 4.87 -10.63 0.73
CA THR A 135 5.67 -10.70 -0.50
C THR A 135 5.25 -11.85 -1.42
N SER A 136 5.52 -11.72 -2.71
CA SER A 136 5.32 -12.81 -3.68
C SER A 136 6.18 -14.05 -3.40
N ASN A 137 7.24 -13.91 -2.62
CA ASN A 137 8.13 -15.01 -2.22
C ASN A 137 7.62 -15.80 -1.01
N GLY A 138 6.49 -15.42 -0.42
CA GLY A 138 5.92 -16.10 0.74
C GLY A 138 6.61 -15.72 2.05
N THR A 139 7.09 -14.48 2.17
CA THR A 139 7.52 -13.83 3.40
C THR A 139 6.61 -12.65 3.71
N VAL A 140 6.73 -12.06 4.88
CA VAL A 140 6.02 -10.82 5.24
C VAL A 140 7.03 -9.77 5.71
N PHE A 141 6.83 -8.52 5.27
CA PHE A 141 7.40 -7.38 5.95
C PHE A 141 6.49 -6.98 7.11
N ILE A 142 7.09 -6.54 8.21
CA ILE A 142 6.39 -6.02 9.39
C ILE A 142 7.07 -4.72 9.77
N SER A 143 6.27 -3.66 10.00
CA SER A 143 6.71 -2.41 10.62
C SER A 143 6.56 -2.49 12.13
N SER A 144 7.33 -1.66 12.81
CA SER A 144 7.20 -1.41 14.25
C SER A 144 7.45 0.06 14.52
N GLU A 145 6.61 0.66 15.35
CA GLU A 145 6.76 2.04 15.77
C GLU A 145 8.03 2.29 16.61
N GLY A 146 8.52 1.27 17.31
CA GLY A 146 9.52 1.44 18.36
C GLY A 146 8.91 2.01 19.64
N ASP A 147 9.72 2.71 20.44
CA ASP A 147 9.26 3.40 21.65
C ASP A 147 10.13 4.63 21.89
N ALA A 148 9.59 5.82 21.65
CA ALA A 148 10.33 7.06 21.77
C ALA A 148 10.69 7.38 23.23
N ASN A 149 9.94 6.92 24.21
CA ASN A 149 10.22 7.14 25.63
C ASN A 149 11.34 6.23 26.13
N GLN A 150 11.52 5.06 25.53
CA GLN A 150 12.58 4.10 25.86
C GLN A 150 13.75 4.14 24.86
N LEU A 151 13.70 5.04 23.88
CA LEU A 151 14.69 5.19 22.80
C LEU A 151 14.85 3.91 21.96
N ILE A 152 13.75 3.17 21.77
CA ILE A 152 13.69 2.02 20.86
C ILE A 152 13.38 2.54 19.46
N ASN A 153 14.26 2.26 18.51
CA ASN A 153 14.09 2.70 17.12
C ASN A 153 12.93 1.99 16.45
N PRO A 154 12.21 2.68 15.56
CA PRO A 154 11.27 2.04 14.66
C PRO A 154 12.03 1.12 13.68
N PHE A 155 11.34 0.11 13.16
CA PHE A 155 11.93 -0.79 12.17
C PHE A 155 10.94 -1.22 11.08
N VAL A 156 11.50 -1.70 9.98
CA VAL A 156 10.79 -2.49 8.94
C VAL A 156 11.63 -3.75 8.71
N ASN A 157 11.12 -4.89 9.13
CA ASN A 157 11.84 -6.16 9.05
C ASN A 157 11.07 -7.19 8.22
N GLU A 158 11.80 -8.08 7.55
CA GLU A 158 11.25 -9.22 6.81
C GLU A 158 11.23 -10.46 7.69
N PHE A 159 10.09 -11.19 7.69
CA PHE A 159 9.88 -12.42 8.43
C PHE A 159 9.39 -13.53 7.51
N SER A 160 9.73 -14.77 7.83
CA SER A 160 9.09 -15.94 7.23
C SER A 160 7.64 -16.05 7.72
N LEU A 161 6.79 -16.79 6.99
CA LEU A 161 5.44 -17.10 7.47
C LEU A 161 5.41 -18.02 8.71
N SER A 162 6.56 -18.56 9.14
CA SER A 162 6.74 -19.25 10.43
C SER A 162 7.22 -18.31 11.55
N GLY A 163 7.25 -16.99 11.30
CA GLY A 163 7.57 -15.96 12.28
C GLY A 163 9.06 -15.63 12.45
N GLN A 164 9.98 -16.33 11.78
CA GLN A 164 11.41 -16.06 11.91
C GLN A 164 11.80 -14.75 11.20
N GLN A 165 12.48 -13.85 11.90
CA GLN A 165 13.11 -12.65 11.31
C GLN A 165 14.23 -13.05 10.35
N LEU A 166 14.12 -12.63 9.08
CA LEU A 166 15.07 -12.94 8.01
C LEU A 166 16.01 -11.78 7.72
N LYS A 167 15.48 -10.54 7.73
CA LYS A 167 16.21 -9.35 7.33
C LYS A 167 15.66 -8.12 8.04
N ALA A 168 16.53 -7.14 8.30
CA ALA A 168 16.15 -5.79 8.71
C ALA A 168 16.44 -4.82 7.56
N LEU A 169 15.48 -3.97 7.21
CA LEU A 169 15.72 -2.87 6.29
C LEU A 169 16.29 -1.67 7.05
N PRO A 170 17.23 -0.91 6.45
CA PRO A 170 17.76 0.28 7.10
C PRO A 170 16.67 1.36 7.19
N VAL A 171 16.52 1.94 8.38
CA VAL A 171 15.67 3.12 8.62
C VAL A 171 16.58 4.36 8.68
N PRO A 172 16.26 5.47 7.99
CA PRO A 172 17.07 6.69 8.08
C PRO A 172 17.13 7.25 9.51
N GLU A 173 18.31 7.69 9.95
CA GLU A 173 18.57 8.16 11.32
C GLU A 173 17.63 9.28 11.80
N LYS A 174 17.09 10.09 10.87
CA LYS A 174 16.12 11.14 11.19
C LYS A 174 14.83 10.65 11.86
N PHE A 175 14.53 9.34 11.75
CA PHE A 175 13.38 8.70 12.42
C PHE A 175 13.74 8.21 13.83
N PHE A 176 15.02 8.13 14.21
CA PHE A 176 15.42 7.60 15.50
C PHE A 176 15.12 8.60 16.62
N PRO A 177 14.45 8.17 17.70
CA PRO A 177 14.09 9.05 18.79
C PRO A 177 15.33 9.54 19.55
N THR A 178 15.30 10.80 19.99
CA THR A 178 16.32 11.39 20.85
C THR A 178 15.81 11.62 22.25
N ALA A 179 16.70 11.51 23.25
CA ALA A 179 16.33 11.62 24.67
C ALA A 179 15.73 13.00 25.03
N ASP A 180 16.16 14.05 24.33
CA ASP A 180 15.67 15.41 24.51
C ASP A 180 14.40 15.72 23.70
N LYS A 181 13.88 14.72 22.93
CA LYS A 181 12.71 14.84 22.06
C LYS A 181 12.84 15.97 21.00
N SER A 182 14.07 16.26 20.57
CA SER A 182 14.32 17.26 19.53
C SER A 182 14.22 16.69 18.12
N SER A 183 14.32 15.36 17.97
CA SER A 183 14.30 14.65 16.69
C SER A 183 13.73 13.24 16.82
N GLY A 184 13.33 12.68 15.69
CA GLY A 184 12.83 11.31 15.55
C GLY A 184 11.34 11.17 15.75
N ILE A 185 10.91 9.93 15.84
CA ILE A 185 9.51 9.55 16.03
C ILE A 185 8.94 10.11 17.34
N ARG A 186 7.63 10.30 17.34
CA ARG A 186 6.85 10.49 18.57
C ARG A 186 6.39 9.14 19.07
N ASN A 187 6.23 9.02 20.39
CA ASN A 187 5.73 7.78 20.97
C ASN A 187 4.30 7.51 20.53
N ASN A 188 4.03 6.29 20.06
CA ASN A 188 2.72 5.84 19.56
C ASN A 188 2.14 6.75 18.47
N LEU A 189 3.00 7.23 17.56
CA LEU A 189 2.64 8.07 16.40
C LEU A 189 3.69 7.88 15.28
N ALA A 190 4.26 6.67 15.12
CA ALA A 190 5.39 6.40 14.23
C ALA A 190 5.01 5.52 13.01
N PHE A 191 5.65 4.37 12.79
CA PHE A 191 5.44 3.54 11.59
C PHE A 191 4.21 2.65 11.73
N GLU A 192 3.04 3.20 11.45
CA GLU A 192 1.76 2.51 11.48
C GLU A 192 1.56 1.64 10.23
N SER A 193 1.67 2.22 9.06
CA SER A 193 1.31 1.59 7.80
C SER A 193 2.41 0.74 7.19
N LEU A 194 2.02 -0.27 6.38
CA LEU A 194 2.98 -1.01 5.56
C LEU A 194 2.32 -1.62 4.34
N THR A 195 2.77 -1.26 3.13
CA THR A 195 2.20 -1.78 1.90
C THR A 195 3.24 -2.02 0.82
N LEU A 196 3.07 -3.10 0.05
CA LEU A 196 3.84 -3.41 -1.16
C LEU A 196 3.06 -2.96 -2.39
N THR A 197 3.76 -2.39 -3.37
CA THR A 197 3.17 -2.16 -4.69
C THR A 197 2.77 -3.48 -5.35
N PRO A 198 1.73 -3.52 -6.21
CA PRO A 198 1.28 -4.76 -6.85
C PRO A 198 2.38 -5.48 -7.66
N ASN A 199 3.35 -4.73 -8.21
CA ASN A 199 4.51 -5.28 -8.92
C ASN A 199 5.64 -5.73 -7.97
N GLN A 200 5.48 -5.59 -6.64
CA GLN A 200 6.44 -5.99 -5.60
C GLN A 200 7.80 -5.26 -5.66
N GLN A 201 7.89 -4.15 -6.40
CA GLN A 201 9.15 -3.40 -6.53
C GLN A 201 9.40 -2.48 -5.36
N TYR A 202 8.33 -1.90 -4.80
CA TYR A 202 8.45 -0.91 -3.73
C TYR A 202 7.62 -1.30 -2.52
N LEU A 203 8.19 -1.01 -1.35
CA LEU A 203 7.51 -1.10 -0.06
C LEU A 203 7.39 0.31 0.50
N PHE A 204 6.24 0.63 1.06
CA PHE A 204 5.97 1.93 1.68
C PHE A 204 5.55 1.74 3.12
N THR A 205 6.04 2.61 3.98
CA THR A 205 5.56 2.82 5.36
C THR A 205 5.39 4.33 5.58
N ALA A 206 4.63 4.71 6.58
CA ALA A 206 4.48 6.11 6.94
C ALA A 206 4.43 6.30 8.46
N THR A 207 4.82 7.50 8.91
CA THR A 207 4.57 7.88 10.29
C THR A 207 3.11 8.28 10.44
N GLU A 208 2.50 7.92 11.58
CA GLU A 208 1.13 8.35 11.90
C GLU A 208 1.04 9.88 11.97
N ASN A 209 2.03 10.50 12.59
CA ASN A 209 2.14 11.96 12.74
C ASN A 209 3.55 12.47 12.43
N ALA A 210 3.73 13.79 12.53
CA ALA A 210 5.01 14.47 12.34
C ALA A 210 6.11 13.94 13.24
N LEU A 211 7.33 13.82 12.73
CA LEU A 211 8.52 13.70 13.58
C LEU A 211 8.66 14.94 14.46
N PHE A 212 9.39 14.85 15.59
CA PHE A 212 9.58 15.99 16.48
C PHE A 212 10.14 17.22 15.77
N GLN A 213 11.09 17.03 14.83
CA GLN A 213 11.72 18.11 14.06
C GLN A 213 10.88 18.65 12.90
N ASP A 214 9.75 18.03 12.59
CA ASP A 214 8.94 18.37 11.41
C ASP A 214 7.75 19.27 11.71
N GLY A 215 7.27 19.25 12.94
CA GLY A 215 6.11 20.05 13.32
C GLY A 215 5.34 19.47 14.50
N ALA A 216 4.13 19.95 14.70
CA ALA A 216 3.23 19.45 15.73
C ALA A 216 2.54 18.16 15.29
N ALA A 217 2.17 17.30 16.24
CA ALA A 217 1.16 16.28 16.02
C ALA A 217 -0.21 16.94 15.75
N ALA A 218 -1.12 16.20 15.12
CA ALA A 218 -2.46 16.70 14.85
C ALA A 218 -3.18 17.10 16.13
N ASP A 219 -3.88 18.23 16.06
CA ASP A 219 -4.71 18.73 17.16
C ASP A 219 -5.96 19.41 16.55
N ILE A 220 -6.82 19.98 17.38
CA ILE A 220 -7.97 20.79 16.92
C ILE A 220 -7.45 21.92 16.05
N ASN A 221 -7.92 21.97 14.78
CA ASN A 221 -7.49 22.94 13.75
C ASN A 221 -5.99 22.87 13.37
N ILE A 222 -5.27 21.80 13.76
CA ILE A 222 -3.86 21.61 13.43
C ILE A 222 -3.71 20.27 12.69
N SER A 223 -3.26 20.32 11.44
CA SER A 223 -2.85 19.18 10.65
C SER A 223 -1.40 18.80 10.97
N SER A 224 -1.05 17.53 10.80
CA SER A 224 0.32 17.04 11.04
C SER A 224 1.03 16.65 9.75
N PRO A 225 2.30 17.04 9.55
CA PRO A 225 3.10 16.63 8.40
C PRO A 225 3.74 15.25 8.64
N SER A 226 3.07 14.18 8.19
CA SER A 226 3.58 12.81 8.24
C SER A 226 4.53 12.52 7.07
N ARG A 227 5.50 11.64 7.28
CA ARG A 227 6.43 11.19 6.24
C ARG A 227 6.06 9.82 5.72
N ILE A 228 5.88 9.69 4.40
CA ILE A 228 5.80 8.41 3.70
C ILE A 228 7.20 8.04 3.26
N LEU A 229 7.72 6.90 3.71
CA LEU A 229 9.03 6.36 3.37
C LEU A 229 8.89 5.25 2.33
N LYS A 230 9.60 5.37 1.20
CA LYS A 230 9.63 4.41 0.10
C LYS A 230 10.92 3.62 0.10
N TYR A 231 10.82 2.29 0.09
CA TYR A 231 11.93 1.36 -0.10
C TYR A 231 11.91 0.75 -1.51
N ASP A 232 13.08 0.54 -2.08
CA ASP A 232 13.29 -0.42 -3.17
C ASP A 232 13.52 -1.81 -2.54
N VAL A 233 12.60 -2.74 -2.78
CA VAL A 233 12.61 -4.08 -2.17
C VAL A 233 13.84 -4.88 -2.60
N ASN A 234 14.21 -4.81 -3.89
CA ASN A 234 15.37 -5.53 -4.43
C ASN A 234 16.68 -4.98 -3.89
N ALA A 235 16.81 -3.64 -3.83
CA ALA A 235 17.99 -2.99 -3.26
C ALA A 235 18.01 -3.08 -1.72
N GLY A 236 16.87 -3.32 -1.08
CA GLY A 236 16.73 -3.44 0.36
C GLY A 236 17.08 -2.16 1.10
N LYS A 237 16.72 -0.99 0.55
CA LYS A 237 17.06 0.33 1.12
C LYS A 237 15.99 1.38 0.79
N PRO A 238 15.89 2.45 1.62
CA PRO A 238 15.04 3.58 1.31
C PRO A 238 15.54 4.32 0.07
N VAL A 239 14.63 4.82 -0.76
CA VAL A 239 14.93 5.50 -2.03
C VAL A 239 14.23 6.83 -2.21
N ALA A 240 13.16 7.11 -1.47
CA ALA A 240 12.46 8.39 -1.48
C ALA A 240 11.65 8.58 -0.19
N GLU A 241 11.32 9.82 0.10
CA GLU A 241 10.35 10.18 1.14
C GLU A 241 9.38 11.22 0.58
N PHE A 242 8.12 11.18 1.02
CA PHE A 242 7.09 12.11 0.59
C PHE A 242 6.35 12.68 1.79
N LEU A 243 5.82 13.89 1.63
CA LEU A 243 5.04 14.55 2.67
C LEU A 243 3.56 14.26 2.48
N TYR A 244 2.95 13.67 3.51
CA TYR A 244 1.52 13.55 3.69
C TYR A 244 1.05 14.52 4.78
N VAL A 245 -0.05 15.23 4.57
CA VAL A 245 -0.60 16.14 5.57
C VAL A 245 -1.94 15.56 6.05
N THR A 246 -2.00 15.17 7.33
CA THR A 246 -3.23 14.62 7.93
C THR A 246 -4.31 15.69 8.04
N GLU A 247 -5.57 15.26 8.17
CA GLU A 247 -6.62 16.17 8.66
C GLU A 247 -6.32 16.60 10.12
N PRO A 248 -6.89 17.71 10.60
CA PRO A 248 -6.94 17.98 12.03
C PRO A 248 -7.78 16.94 12.79
N VAL A 249 -7.66 16.90 14.11
CA VAL A 249 -8.58 16.14 14.97
C VAL A 249 -10.02 16.55 14.68
N ALA A 250 -10.88 15.55 14.43
CA ALA A 250 -12.22 15.76 13.89
C ALA A 250 -13.17 16.49 14.86
N ALA A 251 -13.03 16.25 16.19
CA ALA A 251 -13.87 16.86 17.21
C ALA A 251 -13.12 17.05 18.51
N ALA A 252 -13.46 18.09 19.27
CA ALA A 252 -12.88 18.28 20.59
C ALA A 252 -13.37 17.21 21.58
N PRO A 253 -12.51 16.71 22.48
CA PRO A 253 -12.90 15.74 23.50
C PRO A 253 -13.86 16.36 24.56
N ILE A 254 -14.52 15.50 25.30
CA ILE A 254 -15.42 15.88 26.40
C ILE A 254 -14.99 15.14 27.66
N PRO A 255 -14.39 15.84 28.65
CA PRO A 255 -14.08 17.29 28.70
C PRO A 255 -12.96 17.71 27.73
N ALA A 256 -12.90 18.99 27.36
CA ALA A 256 -12.03 19.54 26.30
C ALA A 256 -10.51 19.37 26.55
N THR A 257 -10.11 19.05 27.78
CA THR A 257 -8.71 18.80 28.18
C THR A 257 -8.26 17.37 28.04
N ASP A 258 -9.18 16.46 27.72
CA ASP A 258 -8.88 15.02 27.63
C ASP A 258 -8.15 14.66 26.32
N PHE A 259 -7.78 13.39 26.23
CA PHE A 259 -7.00 12.86 25.12
C PHE A 259 -7.76 12.95 23.81
N LYS A 260 -7.04 13.30 22.77
CA LYS A 260 -7.45 13.31 21.37
C LYS A 260 -6.27 13.07 20.46
N THR A 261 -6.50 12.53 19.30
CA THR A 261 -5.51 12.32 18.25
C THR A 261 -6.18 12.30 16.87
N ASN A 262 -5.41 12.47 15.82
CA ASN A 262 -5.72 12.09 14.44
C ASN A 262 -4.43 11.72 13.76
N GLY A 263 -4.43 10.65 12.96
CA GLY A 263 -3.24 10.21 12.27
C GLY A 263 -3.49 9.40 11.02
N LEU A 264 -2.44 9.22 10.25
CA LEU A 264 -2.37 8.31 9.10
C LEU A 264 -2.06 6.91 9.62
N VAL A 265 -3.10 6.08 9.78
CA VAL A 265 -2.96 4.76 10.42
C VAL A 265 -2.67 3.64 9.43
N ASP A 266 -3.10 3.73 8.16
CA ASP A 266 -2.64 2.77 7.16
C ASP A 266 -2.61 3.33 5.73
N LEU A 267 -1.81 2.66 4.89
CA LEU A 267 -1.67 2.88 3.45
C LEU A 267 -1.81 1.56 2.71
N LEU A 268 -2.53 1.56 1.58
CA LEU A 268 -2.64 0.42 0.68
C LEU A 268 -2.31 0.85 -0.75
N ALA A 269 -1.25 0.30 -1.32
CA ALA A 269 -0.85 0.61 -2.69
C ALA A 269 -1.85 0.05 -3.71
N VAL A 270 -2.37 0.95 -4.56
CA VAL A 270 -3.18 0.63 -5.74
C VAL A 270 -2.28 0.41 -6.95
N ASP A 271 -1.25 1.25 -7.08
CA ASP A 271 -0.15 1.14 -8.05
C ASP A 271 1.12 1.78 -7.44
N ASP A 272 2.13 2.11 -8.27
CA ASP A 272 3.41 2.65 -7.80
C ASP A 272 3.34 4.07 -7.22
N ASN A 273 2.24 4.80 -7.46
CA ASN A 273 2.06 6.20 -7.07
C ASN A 273 0.68 6.52 -6.48
N THR A 274 -0.26 5.58 -6.56
CA THR A 274 -1.64 5.73 -6.08
C THR A 274 -1.89 4.79 -4.91
N PHE A 275 -2.51 5.30 -3.86
CA PHE A 275 -2.76 4.57 -2.61
C PHE A 275 -4.18 4.85 -2.12
N LEU A 276 -4.68 3.94 -1.29
CA LEU A 276 -5.72 4.24 -0.32
C LEU A 276 -5.05 4.55 1.02
N SER A 277 -5.55 5.52 1.76
CA SER A 277 -5.11 5.81 3.13
C SER A 277 -6.27 5.85 4.10
N LEU A 278 -6.02 5.35 5.31
CA LEU A 278 -6.92 5.53 6.44
C LEU A 278 -6.38 6.64 7.35
N GLU A 279 -7.24 7.60 7.69
CA GLU A 279 -7.03 8.48 8.84
C GLU A 279 -8.03 8.14 9.92
N ARG A 280 -7.52 7.96 11.14
CA ARG A 280 -8.33 7.70 12.32
C ARG A 280 -8.16 8.87 13.29
N SER A 281 -9.26 9.53 13.61
CA SER A 281 -9.36 10.52 14.66
C SER A 281 -10.10 9.94 15.85
N PHE A 282 -9.57 10.13 17.05
CA PHE A 282 -10.20 9.75 18.30
C PHE A 282 -10.26 10.93 19.25
N SER A 283 -11.37 11.05 19.99
CA SER A 283 -11.50 12.01 21.09
C SER A 283 -12.30 11.40 22.23
N VAL A 284 -11.78 11.50 23.44
CA VAL A 284 -12.46 11.02 24.67
C VAL A 284 -13.85 11.64 24.75
N GLY A 285 -14.86 10.82 25.07
CA GLY A 285 -16.25 11.22 25.18
C GLY A 285 -16.97 11.49 23.85
N VAL A 286 -16.26 11.33 22.71
CA VAL A 286 -16.81 11.46 21.35
C VAL A 286 -16.70 10.14 20.59
N GLY A 287 -15.54 9.49 20.62
CA GLY A 287 -15.26 8.25 19.90
C GLY A 287 -14.42 8.44 18.64
N ASN A 288 -14.45 7.44 17.75
CA ASN A 288 -13.68 7.40 16.53
C ASN A 288 -14.38 8.09 15.34
N THR A 289 -13.59 8.78 14.53
CA THR A 289 -13.95 9.26 13.19
C THR A 289 -12.93 8.73 12.21
N ILE A 290 -13.36 7.90 11.26
CA ILE A 290 -12.50 7.22 10.30
C ILE A 290 -12.77 7.77 8.91
N LYS A 291 -11.72 8.05 8.16
CA LYS A 291 -11.83 8.54 6.77
C LYS A 291 -10.93 7.73 5.84
N LEU A 292 -11.47 7.34 4.70
CA LEU A 292 -10.75 6.71 3.60
C LEU A 292 -10.50 7.73 2.51
N PHE A 293 -9.25 7.87 2.07
CA PHE A 293 -8.86 8.76 0.97
C PHE A 293 -8.21 7.98 -0.16
N GLU A 294 -8.36 8.46 -1.42
CA GLU A 294 -7.42 8.16 -2.49
C GLU A 294 -6.24 9.15 -2.39
N VAL A 295 -5.02 8.64 -2.48
CA VAL A 295 -3.78 9.41 -2.35
C VAL A 295 -2.92 9.24 -3.58
N SER A 296 -2.39 10.33 -4.14
CA SER A 296 -1.46 10.31 -5.26
C SER A 296 -0.12 10.95 -4.89
N LEU A 297 0.96 10.22 -5.17
CA LEU A 297 2.35 10.69 -5.06
C LEU A 297 2.94 11.13 -6.41
N GLU A 298 2.20 11.06 -7.52
CA GLU A 298 2.71 11.29 -8.89
C GLU A 298 3.47 12.63 -9.04
N LYS A 299 3.03 13.67 -8.33
CA LYS A 299 3.64 15.01 -8.38
C LYS A 299 4.26 15.43 -7.06
N ALA A 300 4.31 14.52 -6.09
CA ALA A 300 4.86 14.82 -4.78
C ALA A 300 6.39 15.04 -4.86
N THR A 301 6.87 15.96 -4.05
CA THR A 301 8.31 16.25 -3.96
C THR A 301 9.00 15.19 -3.12
N ASP A 302 10.10 14.60 -3.62
CA ASP A 302 10.98 13.77 -2.79
C ASP A 302 11.69 14.63 -1.75
N ILE A 303 11.44 14.35 -0.48
CA ILE A 303 11.99 15.05 0.69
C ILE A 303 13.02 14.21 1.45
N SER A 304 13.53 13.14 0.86
CA SER A 304 14.50 12.24 1.50
C SER A 304 15.77 12.95 2.00
N ASN A 305 16.19 14.03 1.32
CA ASN A 305 17.32 14.84 1.70
C ASN A 305 17.00 15.95 2.74
N ILE A 306 15.76 16.03 3.21
CA ILE A 306 15.32 17.04 4.17
C ILE A 306 15.21 16.40 5.55
N ASN A 307 16.10 16.79 6.47
CA ASN A 307 16.14 16.23 7.82
C ASN A 307 15.11 16.85 8.77
N SER A 308 14.68 18.10 8.50
CA SER A 308 13.69 18.81 9.31
C SER A 308 12.83 19.72 8.44
N LEU A 309 11.53 19.51 8.45
CA LEU A 309 10.56 20.31 7.71
C LEU A 309 10.35 21.69 8.34
N SER A 310 10.61 21.85 9.63
CA SER A 310 10.50 23.15 10.31
C SER A 310 11.54 24.17 9.86
N GLN A 311 12.61 23.72 9.16
CA GLN A 311 13.68 24.57 8.67
C GLN A 311 13.48 25.07 7.24
N ILE A 312 12.37 24.71 6.60
CA ILE A 312 12.06 25.08 5.22
C ILE A 312 10.67 25.69 5.10
N ASP A 313 10.44 26.42 4.02
CA ASP A 313 9.07 26.83 3.67
C ASP A 313 8.30 25.62 3.07
N ILE A 314 7.47 24.99 3.88
CA ILE A 314 6.68 23.82 3.50
C ILE A 314 5.78 24.08 2.27
N LYS A 315 5.46 25.34 1.97
CA LYS A 315 4.68 25.70 0.77
C LYS A 315 5.44 25.47 -0.54
N THR A 316 6.76 25.31 -0.47
CA THR A 316 7.59 24.95 -1.64
C THR A 316 7.56 23.48 -1.97
N ILE A 317 7.05 22.63 -1.06
CA ILE A 317 6.93 21.18 -1.21
C ILE A 317 5.57 20.85 -1.80
N LYS A 318 5.55 20.04 -2.86
CA LYS A 318 4.34 19.40 -3.33
C LYS A 318 4.07 18.17 -2.47
N THR A 319 3.02 18.24 -1.66
CA THR A 319 2.59 17.15 -0.80
C THR A 319 1.89 16.04 -1.59
N ALA A 320 1.72 14.88 -1.00
CA ALA A 320 0.77 13.88 -1.46
C ALA A 320 -0.62 14.53 -1.65
N LYS A 321 -1.23 14.33 -2.82
CA LYS A 321 -2.60 14.78 -3.06
C LYS A 321 -3.55 13.73 -2.51
N LYS A 322 -4.56 14.13 -1.73
CA LYS A 322 -5.59 13.21 -1.23
C LYS A 322 -7.00 13.70 -1.59
N GLU A 323 -7.90 12.74 -1.84
CA GLU A 323 -9.30 12.96 -2.12
C GLU A 323 -10.15 12.03 -1.25
N LEU A 324 -11.14 12.58 -0.54
CA LEU A 324 -12.00 11.79 0.35
C LEU A 324 -12.89 10.86 -0.47
N LEU A 325 -12.85 9.56 -0.15
CA LEU A 325 -13.71 8.52 -0.76
C LEU A 325 -14.88 8.14 0.14
N LEU A 326 -14.66 8.07 1.46
CA LEU A 326 -15.67 7.71 2.44
C LEU A 326 -15.34 8.33 3.80
N ASP A 327 -16.34 8.93 4.43
CA ASP A 327 -16.39 9.16 5.87
C ASP A 327 -17.20 8.00 6.48
N PHE A 328 -16.57 7.19 7.34
CA PHE A 328 -17.21 6.00 7.90
C PHE A 328 -18.41 6.34 8.83
N SER A 329 -18.52 7.59 9.29
CA SER A 329 -19.69 8.05 10.02
C SER A 329 -20.99 7.93 9.20
N ASP A 330 -20.89 7.95 7.87
CA ASP A 330 -22.02 7.76 6.96
C ASP A 330 -22.60 6.35 7.00
N LEU A 331 -21.82 5.36 7.45
CA LEU A 331 -22.27 3.97 7.60
C LEU A 331 -23.27 3.78 8.73
N LYS A 332 -23.37 4.74 9.68
CA LYS A 332 -24.22 4.66 10.87
C LYS A 332 -23.95 3.44 11.75
N LEU A 333 -22.71 2.98 11.80
CA LEU A 333 -22.21 1.91 12.64
C LEU A 333 -21.54 2.49 13.89
N THR A 334 -21.48 1.67 14.95
CA THR A 334 -20.47 1.88 16.00
C THR A 334 -19.13 1.46 15.43
N LEU A 335 -18.19 2.39 15.34
CA LEU A 335 -16.85 2.11 14.83
C LEU A 335 -15.90 1.90 15.99
N ASP A 336 -15.12 0.83 15.92
CA ASP A 336 -13.95 0.67 16.79
C ASP A 336 -12.73 1.40 16.17
N ASN A 337 -11.57 1.18 16.71
CA ASN A 337 -10.30 1.78 16.34
C ASN A 337 -9.78 1.17 15.01
N ILE A 338 -10.37 1.56 13.87
CA ILE A 338 -10.04 1.04 12.54
C ILE A 338 -8.64 1.53 12.15
N GLU A 339 -7.72 0.60 11.86
CA GLU A 339 -6.32 0.91 11.59
C GLU A 339 -5.74 0.19 10.36
N GLY A 340 -6.23 -1.00 10.00
CA GLY A 340 -5.65 -1.77 8.88
C GLY A 340 -6.57 -1.93 7.68
N LEU A 341 -6.01 -1.95 6.46
CA LEU A 341 -6.76 -2.23 5.24
C LEU A 341 -5.97 -3.06 4.22
N THR A 342 -6.68 -3.89 3.46
CA THR A 342 -6.11 -4.65 2.33
C THR A 342 -7.14 -4.91 1.25
N PHE A 343 -6.71 -5.07 -0.01
CA PHE A 343 -7.58 -5.69 -1.00
C PHE A 343 -7.76 -7.17 -0.67
N GLY A 344 -8.96 -7.69 -0.99
CA GLY A 344 -9.28 -9.11 -0.94
C GLY A 344 -9.51 -9.69 -2.34
N PRO A 345 -10.25 -10.83 -2.44
CA PRO A 345 -10.61 -11.42 -3.73
C PRO A 345 -11.51 -10.49 -4.55
N ASP A 346 -11.51 -10.67 -5.86
CA ASP A 346 -12.45 -9.98 -6.73
C ASP A 346 -13.88 -10.50 -6.45
N LEU A 347 -14.84 -9.57 -6.37
CA LEU A 347 -16.24 -9.87 -6.20
C LEU A 347 -16.84 -10.46 -7.48
N ALA A 348 -17.98 -11.13 -7.38
CA ALA A 348 -18.66 -11.74 -8.53
C ALA A 348 -19.04 -10.71 -9.63
N ASP A 349 -19.20 -9.44 -9.27
CA ASP A 349 -19.47 -8.35 -10.20
C ASP A 349 -18.20 -7.73 -10.83
N GLY A 350 -17.02 -8.27 -10.51
CA GLY A 350 -15.72 -7.85 -11.03
C GLY A 350 -15.06 -6.70 -10.27
N ARG A 351 -15.70 -6.14 -9.25
CA ARG A 351 -15.06 -5.15 -8.38
C ARG A 351 -14.05 -5.83 -7.45
N LYS A 352 -13.00 -5.09 -7.07
CA LYS A 352 -12.14 -5.53 -5.96
C LYS A 352 -12.86 -5.40 -4.64
N SER A 353 -12.70 -6.37 -3.76
CA SER A 353 -13.07 -6.17 -2.37
C SER A 353 -11.98 -5.42 -1.62
N LEU A 354 -12.38 -4.66 -0.61
CA LEU A 354 -11.50 -4.00 0.36
C LEU A 354 -11.93 -4.46 1.75
N ILE A 355 -10.99 -5.00 2.51
CA ILE A 355 -11.19 -5.45 3.88
C ILE A 355 -10.48 -4.47 4.82
N VAL A 356 -11.15 -4.13 5.91
CA VAL A 356 -10.67 -3.19 6.92
C VAL A 356 -10.80 -3.83 8.28
N VAL A 357 -9.81 -3.66 9.16
CA VAL A 357 -9.77 -4.25 10.50
C VAL A 357 -9.55 -3.20 11.58
N SER A 358 -9.98 -3.51 12.81
CA SER A 358 -9.76 -2.65 13.97
C SER A 358 -8.82 -3.27 14.98
N ASP A 359 -7.98 -2.44 15.57
CA ASP A 359 -7.34 -2.69 16.84
C ASP A 359 -8.33 -2.44 17.99
N ASN A 360 -8.52 -3.43 18.84
CA ASN A 360 -9.38 -3.32 20.04
C ASN A 360 -8.60 -2.91 21.29
N ASN A 361 -7.32 -2.54 21.16
CA ASN A 361 -6.41 -2.16 22.25
C ASN A 361 -6.45 -3.12 23.45
N PHE A 362 -6.93 -4.34 23.28
CA PHE A 362 -7.22 -5.32 24.35
C PHE A 362 -8.10 -4.75 25.48
N SER A 363 -8.90 -3.72 25.18
CA SER A 363 -9.77 -3.00 26.11
C SER A 363 -11.15 -3.65 26.19
N ASP A 364 -11.68 -3.84 27.41
CA ASP A 364 -13.03 -4.40 27.64
C ASP A 364 -14.15 -3.51 27.07
N THR A 365 -13.86 -2.28 26.69
CA THR A 365 -14.83 -1.32 26.10
C THR A 365 -14.78 -1.28 24.60
N GLN A 366 -13.88 -2.04 23.98
CA GLN A 366 -13.66 -2.12 22.53
C GLN A 366 -13.96 -3.53 22.00
N PHE A 367 -13.92 -3.72 20.69
CA PHE A 367 -14.14 -5.01 20.04
C PHE A 367 -13.36 -5.08 18.73
N THR A 368 -12.94 -6.27 18.33
CA THR A 368 -12.33 -6.45 17.00
C THR A 368 -13.42 -6.37 15.94
N GLN A 369 -13.28 -5.47 14.97
CA GLN A 369 -14.22 -5.21 13.89
C GLN A 369 -13.56 -5.44 12.55
N ILE A 370 -14.22 -6.21 11.69
CA ILE A 370 -13.83 -6.43 10.31
C ILE A 370 -14.96 -5.90 9.42
N LEU A 371 -14.62 -5.02 8.49
CA LEU A 371 -15.56 -4.42 7.54
C LEU A 371 -15.16 -4.82 6.12
N ALA A 372 -16.14 -5.08 5.25
CA ALA A 372 -15.91 -5.35 3.83
C ALA A 372 -16.57 -4.28 2.96
N PHE A 373 -15.88 -3.94 1.86
CA PHE A 373 -16.36 -2.98 0.86
C PHE A 373 -16.09 -3.48 -0.55
N GLY A 374 -16.93 -3.03 -1.52
CA GLY A 374 -16.69 -3.18 -2.95
C GLY A 374 -16.15 -1.87 -3.53
N VAL A 375 -14.97 -1.91 -4.15
CA VAL A 375 -14.30 -0.71 -4.69
C VAL A 375 -14.93 -0.29 -6.02
N LYS A 376 -15.32 0.97 -6.13
CA LYS A 376 -15.81 1.59 -7.37
C LYS A 376 -14.66 2.22 -8.12
N THR A 377 -14.56 1.92 -9.41
CA THR A 377 -13.55 2.50 -10.28
C THR A 377 -14.18 3.07 -11.55
N THR A 378 -13.58 4.14 -12.07
CA THR A 378 -13.84 4.52 -13.45
C THR A 378 -12.79 3.87 -14.34
N SER A 379 -13.25 3.10 -15.33
CA SER A 379 -12.35 2.71 -16.42
C SER A 379 -11.83 3.97 -17.11
N PRO A 380 -10.55 4.00 -17.53
CA PRO A 380 -10.06 5.09 -18.38
C PRO A 380 -11.03 5.23 -19.55
N ARG A 381 -11.57 6.44 -19.73
CA ARG A 381 -12.39 6.71 -20.90
C ARG A 381 -11.53 6.39 -22.12
N ALA A 382 -11.89 5.35 -22.87
CA ALA A 382 -11.20 5.04 -24.10
C ALA A 382 -11.17 6.34 -24.92
N VAL A 383 -9.99 6.96 -25.05
CA VAL A 383 -9.81 8.07 -25.98
C VAL A 383 -10.08 7.44 -27.34
N PRO A 384 -11.09 7.90 -28.11
CA PRO A 384 -11.36 7.35 -29.41
C PRO A 384 -10.06 7.46 -30.19
N GLU A 385 -9.48 6.33 -30.62
CA GLU A 385 -8.30 6.36 -31.46
C GLU A 385 -8.61 7.28 -32.66
N PRO A 386 -7.68 8.17 -33.03
CA PRO A 386 -7.82 8.89 -34.30
C PRO A 386 -7.98 7.82 -35.37
N SER A 387 -9.22 7.70 -35.82
CA SER A 387 -9.79 6.56 -36.52
C SER A 387 -8.79 5.97 -37.50
N ALA A 388 -8.58 4.63 -37.47
CA ALA A 388 -7.80 3.88 -38.46
C ALA A 388 -8.22 4.20 -39.90
N ILE A 389 -9.38 4.81 -40.09
CA ILE A 389 -9.91 5.40 -41.34
C ILE A 389 -8.94 6.47 -41.92
N ALA A 390 -8.27 7.29 -41.08
CA ALA A 390 -7.29 8.27 -41.56
C ALA A 390 -6.01 7.59 -42.11
N SER A 391 -5.58 6.49 -41.52
CA SER A 391 -4.42 5.72 -41.96
C SER A 391 -4.69 4.96 -43.28
N PHE A 392 -5.89 4.43 -43.46
CA PHE A 392 -6.29 3.80 -44.70
C PHE A 392 -6.51 4.81 -45.84
N ALA A 393 -7.01 6.01 -45.54
CA ALA A 393 -7.16 7.08 -46.54
C ALA A 393 -5.78 7.58 -47.02
N PHE A 394 -4.77 7.64 -46.17
CA PHE A 394 -3.41 8.04 -46.55
C PHE A 394 -2.72 6.99 -47.42
N LEU A 395 -2.87 5.70 -47.14
CA LEU A 395 -2.35 4.59 -47.95
C LEU A 395 -3.04 4.49 -49.30
N ALA A 396 -4.35 4.73 -49.36
CA ALA A 396 -5.09 4.75 -50.63
C ALA A 396 -4.69 5.92 -51.51
N LEU A 397 -4.43 7.11 -50.96
CA LEU A 397 -3.94 8.28 -51.70
C LEU A 397 -2.53 8.10 -52.27
N VAL A 398 -1.62 7.49 -51.49
CA VAL A 398 -0.25 7.17 -51.93
C VAL A 398 -0.26 6.09 -53.03
N GLY A 399 -1.12 5.06 -52.91
CA GLY A 399 -1.29 4.01 -53.89
C GLY A 399 -1.84 4.55 -55.25
N LEU A 400 -2.75 5.51 -55.21
CA LEU A 400 -3.30 6.17 -56.42
C LEU A 400 -2.29 7.08 -57.13
N GLN A 401 -1.41 7.74 -56.38
CA GLN A 401 -0.33 8.57 -56.96
C GLN A 401 0.77 7.72 -57.63
N LEU A 402 1.10 6.56 -57.06
CA LEU A 402 2.05 5.61 -57.65
C LEU A 402 1.51 4.97 -58.94
N LYS A 403 0.20 4.67 -59.01
CA LYS A 403 -0.42 4.11 -60.21
C LYS A 403 -0.49 5.10 -61.38
N ARG A 404 -0.59 6.39 -61.13
CA ARG A 404 -0.54 7.46 -62.15
C ARG A 404 0.86 7.69 -62.77
N ARG A 405 1.93 7.39 -62.05
CA ARG A 405 3.32 7.52 -62.55
C ARG A 405 3.77 6.36 -63.45
N VAL A 406 3.12 5.19 -63.35
CA VAL A 406 3.47 4.00 -64.16
C VAL A 406 2.77 4.00 -65.50
N HIS A 407 1.75 4.85 -65.77
CA HIS A 407 1.02 4.94 -67.01
C HIS A 407 1.39 6.17 -67.93
N SER A 408 2.46 6.90 -67.53
CA SER A 408 2.95 8.08 -68.26
C SER A 408 4.45 7.97 -68.64
N SER A 409 4.95 6.74 -68.78
CA SER A 409 6.29 6.47 -69.32
C SER A 409 6.16 5.45 -70.46
#